data_389f22fa5e04be3a48fc9d5f839dcd44
#
_entry.id   389f22fa5e04be3a48fc9d5f839dcd44
#
_cell.length_a   1.000
_cell.length_b   1.000
_cell.length_c   1.000
_cell.angle_alpha   90.00
_cell.angle_beta   90.00
_cell.angle_gamma   90.00
#
_symmetry.space_group_name_H-M   'P 1'
#
loop_
_entity.id
_entity.type
_entity.pdbx_description
1 polymer ?
#
loop_
_entity_poly.entity_id
_entity_poly.type
_entity_poly.pdbx_seq_one_letter_code
_entity_poly.pdbx_strand_id
1 'polypeptide(L)'
;MRRGALALVGALLLGLGATTPAAPLARLRVCADPDNLPFSSERGPDRGLYVELAELVAARLGAPAEYFWWRSYFGRRTVRNTLLSDECDAYFGLPYDTSFMSQTVALTRPFLDMGYAVIAPRSPGLAAVDDLKGRRVAVQFSSSPQLLLSERGGFQLVTFREPEAALDALARREVDAAFVWGPVAGYVNKQKLGGAYQVSPVAGPGLQWQAAVGVRKREESLRVAIDAELAQLGPDIARLAVKYGFPSGPTIGFERVSRSRVPLLAADNPVAAAPPDTVRAGRSLFNQYCSHCHAPNALSPEPSRDLRRLRARYGDKMRDVAVSTMTEGRPTKGMPTWGDVLNAEAIGKILTFLESVQN
;
A
#
# COMPACT_ATOMS: atom_id res chain seq x y z
N MET A 1 -74.49 -51.74 0.99
CA MET A 1 -73.79 -50.59 0.36
C MET A 1 -73.00 -49.83 1.37
N ARG A 2 -71.70 -50.10 1.55
CA ARG A 2 -70.80 -49.34 2.43
C ARG A 2 -69.51 -49.09 1.62
N ARG A 3 -69.29 -47.81 1.30
CA ARG A 3 -68.11 -47.32 0.58
C ARG A 3 -66.96 -47.11 1.61
N GLY A 4 -65.88 -47.88 1.43
CA GLY A 4 -64.66 -47.68 2.19
C GLY A 4 -63.83 -46.59 1.53
N ALA A 5 -63.39 -45.59 2.32
CA ALA A 5 -62.44 -44.55 1.93
C ALA A 5 -61.03 -45.04 2.23
N LEU A 6 -60.17 -45.16 1.23
CA LEU A 6 -58.73 -45.36 1.39
C LEU A 6 -58.10 -44.00 1.66
N ALA A 7 -57.44 -43.85 2.81
CA ALA A 7 -56.56 -42.71 3.12
C ALA A 7 -55.14 -43.01 2.64
N LEU A 8 -54.64 -42.26 1.66
CA LEU A 8 -53.23 -42.23 1.26
C LEU A 8 -52.42 -41.39 2.25
N VAL A 9 -51.56 -42.04 3.01
CA VAL A 9 -50.53 -41.37 3.84
C VAL A 9 -49.33 -41.11 2.94
N GLY A 10 -49.16 -39.85 2.54
CA GLY A 10 -47.96 -39.37 1.83
C GLY A 10 -46.79 -39.19 2.82
N ALA A 11 -45.78 -40.02 2.72
CA ALA A 11 -44.53 -39.88 3.48
C ALA A 11 -43.69 -38.76 2.84
N LEU A 12 -43.58 -37.64 3.52
CA LEU A 12 -42.68 -36.52 3.16
C LEU A 12 -41.26 -36.90 3.56
N LEU A 13 -40.43 -37.36 2.64
CA LEU A 13 -39.01 -37.58 2.81
C LEU A 13 -38.30 -36.22 2.82
N LEU A 14 -38.01 -35.68 4.04
CA LEU A 14 -37.10 -34.59 4.24
C LEU A 14 -35.69 -35.09 3.88
N GLY A 15 -35.22 -34.71 2.68
CA GLY A 15 -33.83 -34.91 2.26
C GLY A 15 -32.91 -34.08 3.10
N LEU A 16 -32.28 -34.67 4.10
CA LEU A 16 -31.10 -34.11 4.77
C LEU A 16 -29.99 -34.04 3.71
N GLY A 17 -29.76 -32.83 3.16
CA GLY A 17 -28.62 -32.56 2.30
C GLY A 17 -27.33 -32.82 3.11
N ALA A 18 -26.71 -33.97 2.90
CA ALA A 18 -25.40 -34.27 3.41
C ALA A 18 -24.42 -33.29 2.75
N THR A 19 -23.98 -32.30 3.54
CA THR A 19 -22.81 -31.49 3.16
C THR A 19 -21.62 -32.44 3.12
N THR A 20 -21.18 -32.79 1.93
CA THR A 20 -19.92 -33.51 1.74
C THR A 20 -18.81 -32.67 2.37
N PRO A 21 -18.05 -33.20 3.33
CA PRO A 21 -16.89 -32.47 3.85
C PRO A 21 -15.94 -32.20 2.67
N ALA A 22 -15.49 -30.96 2.54
CA ALA A 22 -14.48 -30.60 1.55
C ALA A 22 -13.27 -31.53 1.73
N ALA A 23 -12.73 -32.05 0.63
CA ALA A 23 -11.54 -32.89 0.67
C ALA A 23 -10.43 -32.13 1.44
N PRO A 24 -9.69 -32.81 2.33
CA PRO A 24 -8.63 -32.16 3.09
C PRO A 24 -7.61 -31.54 2.12
N LEU A 25 -7.18 -30.32 2.42
CA LEU A 25 -6.16 -29.62 1.64
C LEU A 25 -4.85 -30.42 1.74
N ALA A 26 -4.32 -30.91 0.62
CA ALA A 26 -3.08 -31.71 0.63
C ALA A 26 -1.86 -30.87 1.07
N ARG A 27 -1.84 -29.61 0.69
CA ARG A 27 -0.82 -28.61 1.04
C ARG A 27 -1.35 -27.20 0.76
N LEU A 28 -0.84 -26.20 1.44
CA LEU A 28 -1.07 -24.78 1.13
C LEU A 28 0.18 -24.20 0.48
N ARG A 29 0.12 -23.92 -0.83
CA ARG A 29 1.23 -23.27 -1.54
C ARG A 29 1.13 -21.76 -1.33
N VAL A 30 2.19 -21.15 -0.79
CA VAL A 30 2.25 -19.74 -0.41
C VAL A 30 3.27 -19.02 -1.28
N CYS A 31 2.86 -17.94 -1.94
CA CYS A 31 3.81 -17.03 -2.58
C CYS A 31 4.49 -16.16 -1.52
N ALA A 32 5.82 -16.10 -1.54
CA ALA A 32 6.59 -15.29 -0.63
C ALA A 32 7.85 -14.70 -1.30
N ASP A 33 8.32 -13.58 -0.78
CA ASP A 33 9.59 -12.99 -1.19
C ASP A 33 10.73 -13.65 -0.41
N PRO A 34 11.82 -14.10 -1.07
CA PRO A 34 12.93 -14.76 -0.38
C PRO A 34 13.74 -13.84 0.53
N ASP A 35 13.62 -12.50 0.37
CA ASP A 35 14.48 -11.52 1.04
C ASP A 35 13.71 -10.20 1.30
N ASN A 36 12.72 -10.25 2.19
CA ASN A 36 11.82 -9.14 2.52
C ASN A 36 11.48 -9.09 4.02
N LEU A 37 12.49 -9.16 4.89
CA LEU A 37 12.26 -9.01 6.32
C LEU A 37 11.74 -7.60 6.66
N PRO A 38 10.83 -7.49 7.60
CA PRO A 38 10.32 -8.49 8.55
C PRO A 38 9.16 -9.36 8.06
N PHE A 39 8.82 -9.37 6.78
CA PHE A 39 7.64 -10.06 6.26
C PHE A 39 7.90 -11.50 5.84
N SER A 40 8.96 -11.73 5.09
CA SER A 40 9.32 -13.06 4.61
C SER A 40 10.83 -13.19 4.35
N SER A 41 11.36 -14.37 4.60
CA SER A 41 12.72 -14.74 4.26
C SER A 41 12.80 -16.25 4.01
N GLU A 42 13.48 -16.63 2.93
CA GLU A 42 13.78 -18.02 2.60
C GLU A 42 14.84 -18.59 3.52
N ARG A 43 15.79 -17.75 3.95
CA ARG A 43 17.00 -18.15 4.67
C ARG A 43 17.12 -17.45 6.01
N GLY A 44 17.85 -18.08 6.93
CA GLY A 44 18.13 -17.51 8.24
C GLY A 44 17.12 -17.93 9.32
N PRO A 45 17.36 -17.50 10.55
CA PRO A 45 16.54 -17.87 11.71
C PRO A 45 15.18 -17.12 11.73
N ASP A 46 15.15 -15.91 11.20
CA ASP A 46 13.94 -15.11 11.09
C ASP A 46 13.26 -15.42 9.74
N ARG A 47 12.11 -16.09 9.80
CA ARG A 47 11.34 -16.45 8.61
C ARG A 47 10.44 -15.32 8.13
N GLY A 48 10.10 -14.39 8.99
CA GLY A 48 9.22 -13.27 8.72
C GLY A 48 7.75 -13.53 9.08
N LEU A 49 7.04 -12.43 9.38
CA LEU A 49 5.67 -12.49 9.90
C LEU A 49 4.71 -13.23 8.97
N TYR A 50 4.79 -13.01 7.66
CA TYR A 50 3.87 -13.65 6.71
C TYR A 50 4.14 -15.14 6.56
N VAL A 51 5.38 -15.56 6.63
CA VAL A 51 5.76 -16.98 6.59
C VAL A 51 5.25 -17.70 7.82
N GLU A 52 5.54 -17.18 9.02
CA GLU A 52 5.09 -17.81 10.26
C GLU A 52 3.56 -17.80 10.40
N LEU A 53 2.89 -16.73 9.95
CA LEU A 53 1.42 -16.69 9.93
C LEU A 53 0.85 -17.72 8.94
N ALA A 54 1.47 -17.88 7.76
CA ALA A 54 1.05 -18.87 6.78
C ALA A 54 1.21 -20.31 7.30
N GLU A 55 2.28 -20.59 8.05
CA GLU A 55 2.50 -21.88 8.73
C GLU A 55 1.39 -22.17 9.77
N LEU A 56 1.01 -21.14 10.57
CA LEU A 56 -0.09 -21.28 11.53
C LEU A 56 -1.43 -21.53 10.84
N VAL A 57 -1.73 -20.81 9.77
CA VAL A 57 -2.97 -21.00 8.99
C VAL A 57 -2.98 -22.39 8.35
N ALA A 58 -1.90 -22.81 7.71
CA ALA A 58 -1.81 -24.12 7.07
C ALA A 58 -1.99 -25.27 8.07
N ALA A 59 -1.34 -25.17 9.25
CA ALA A 59 -1.49 -26.16 10.32
C ALA A 59 -2.94 -26.28 10.81
N ARG A 60 -3.67 -25.18 10.93
CA ARG A 60 -5.10 -25.18 11.30
C ARG A 60 -6.00 -25.75 10.21
N LEU A 61 -5.61 -25.60 8.96
CA LEU A 61 -6.28 -26.20 7.80
C LEU A 61 -5.90 -27.69 7.64
N GLY A 62 -5.05 -28.24 8.49
CA GLY A 62 -4.59 -29.64 8.46
C GLY A 62 -3.63 -29.93 7.30
N ALA A 63 -2.91 -28.95 6.79
CA ALA A 63 -2.02 -29.06 5.65
C ALA A 63 -0.63 -28.47 5.94
N PRO A 64 0.45 -28.97 5.33
CA PRO A 64 1.75 -28.29 5.35
C PRO A 64 1.73 -27.03 4.48
N ALA A 65 2.50 -26.01 4.87
CA ALA A 65 2.80 -24.86 4.03
C ALA A 65 4.00 -25.18 3.12
N GLU A 66 3.86 -24.91 1.84
CA GLU A 66 4.94 -24.96 0.85
C GLU A 66 5.11 -23.59 0.22
N TYR A 67 6.36 -23.16 -0.06
CA TYR A 67 6.64 -21.80 -0.52
C TYR A 67 7.10 -21.77 -1.96
N PHE A 68 6.47 -20.87 -2.74
CA PHE A 68 7.00 -20.42 -4.01
C PHE A 68 7.68 -19.06 -3.80
N TRP A 69 9.01 -19.07 -3.87
CA TRP A 69 9.83 -17.89 -3.61
C TRP A 69 10.01 -17.04 -4.85
N TRP A 70 9.55 -15.79 -4.78
CA TRP A 70 9.63 -14.83 -5.88
C TRP A 70 9.84 -13.42 -5.34
N ARG A 71 10.83 -12.70 -5.89
CA ARG A 71 11.09 -11.31 -5.47
C ARG A 71 9.95 -10.37 -5.85
N SER A 72 9.42 -9.63 -4.89
CA SER A 72 8.17 -8.86 -5.00
C SER A 72 8.37 -7.39 -5.36
N TYR A 73 9.25 -7.07 -6.31
CA TYR A 73 9.56 -5.69 -6.69
C TYR A 73 8.42 -4.90 -7.34
N PHE A 74 7.41 -5.55 -7.90
CA PHE A 74 6.48 -4.90 -8.83
C PHE A 74 4.99 -5.16 -8.55
N GLY A 75 4.55 -5.15 -7.29
CA GLY A 75 3.15 -5.16 -6.90
C GLY A 75 2.24 -6.07 -7.75
N ARG A 76 1.37 -5.49 -8.58
CA ARG A 76 0.45 -6.25 -9.44
C ARG A 76 1.13 -7.21 -10.41
N ARG A 77 2.33 -6.89 -10.91
CA ARG A 77 3.08 -7.77 -11.79
C ARG A 77 3.55 -9.03 -11.05
N THR A 78 3.98 -8.88 -9.80
CA THR A 78 4.32 -10.02 -8.94
C THR A 78 3.13 -10.97 -8.79
N VAL A 79 1.94 -10.43 -8.44
CA VAL A 79 0.72 -11.25 -8.31
C VAL A 79 0.35 -11.97 -9.61
N ARG A 80 0.51 -11.32 -10.78
CA ARG A 80 0.27 -11.97 -12.08
C ARG A 80 1.22 -13.13 -12.34
N ASN A 81 2.51 -12.96 -12.02
CA ASN A 81 3.55 -13.94 -12.30
C ASN A 81 3.67 -15.05 -11.23
N THR A 82 2.89 -14.97 -10.15
CA THR A 82 2.90 -15.93 -9.05
C THR A 82 1.52 -16.50 -8.82
N LEU A 83 0.65 -15.83 -8.07
CA LEU A 83 -0.68 -16.30 -7.71
C LEU A 83 -1.56 -16.59 -8.93
N LEU A 84 -1.57 -15.70 -9.93
CA LEU A 84 -2.40 -15.86 -11.13
C LEU A 84 -1.80 -16.79 -12.18
N SER A 85 -0.52 -17.15 -12.06
CA SER A 85 0.15 -18.18 -12.87
C SER A 85 0.13 -19.57 -12.23
N ASP A 86 -0.72 -19.76 -11.20
CA ASP A 86 -0.86 -21.05 -10.50
C ASP A 86 0.39 -21.57 -9.77
N GLU A 87 1.39 -20.71 -9.53
CA GLU A 87 2.60 -21.08 -8.80
C GLU A 87 2.34 -21.27 -7.29
N CYS A 88 1.35 -20.57 -6.75
CA CYS A 88 0.89 -20.69 -5.36
C CYS A 88 -0.61 -20.53 -5.25
N ASP A 89 -1.18 -20.84 -4.08
CA ASP A 89 -2.61 -20.78 -3.79
C ASP A 89 -2.99 -19.53 -3.00
N ALA A 90 -2.07 -19.01 -2.19
CA ALA A 90 -2.28 -17.85 -1.33
C ALA A 90 -1.09 -16.90 -1.34
N TYR A 91 -1.38 -15.59 -1.24
CA TYR A 91 -0.38 -14.53 -1.11
C TYR A 91 -0.68 -13.71 0.14
N PHE A 92 0.16 -13.81 1.17
CA PHE A 92 0.03 -13.06 2.41
C PHE A 92 0.60 -11.64 2.25
N GLY A 93 -0.14 -10.62 2.73
CA GLY A 93 0.33 -9.24 2.74
C GLY A 93 -0.07 -8.42 1.52
N LEU A 94 -1.08 -8.83 0.77
CA LEU A 94 -1.68 -7.95 -0.24
C LEU A 94 -2.43 -6.79 0.43
N PRO A 95 -2.46 -5.60 -0.20
CA PRO A 95 -3.22 -4.48 0.35
C PRO A 95 -4.71 -4.81 0.36
N TYR A 96 -5.36 -4.57 1.50
CA TYR A 96 -6.81 -4.68 1.63
C TYR A 96 -7.48 -3.47 0.96
N ASP A 97 -7.66 -3.58 -0.33
CA ASP A 97 -8.32 -2.60 -1.18
C ASP A 97 -9.29 -3.34 -2.10
N THR A 98 -10.57 -3.01 -2.01
CA THR A 98 -11.63 -3.64 -2.80
C THR A 98 -11.46 -3.46 -4.31
N SER A 99 -10.66 -2.49 -4.75
CA SER A 99 -10.30 -2.27 -6.15
C SER A 99 -9.04 -3.05 -6.59
N PHE A 100 -8.26 -3.59 -5.63
CA PHE A 100 -7.01 -4.26 -5.95
C PHE A 100 -7.26 -5.57 -6.68
N MET A 101 -7.04 -5.57 -8.00
CA MET A 101 -7.17 -6.75 -8.88
C MET A 101 -8.49 -7.52 -8.71
N SER A 102 -9.58 -6.84 -8.34
CA SER A 102 -10.88 -7.39 -7.93
C SER A 102 -11.55 -8.34 -8.94
N GLN A 103 -11.15 -8.30 -10.20
CA GLN A 103 -11.65 -9.23 -11.22
C GLN A 103 -11.01 -10.62 -11.11
N THR A 104 -9.80 -10.73 -10.54
CA THR A 104 -8.98 -11.95 -10.58
C THR A 104 -8.54 -12.42 -9.19
N VAL A 105 -8.49 -11.53 -8.20
CA VAL A 105 -8.07 -11.81 -6.82
C VAL A 105 -9.25 -11.59 -5.87
N ALA A 106 -9.44 -12.52 -4.94
CA ALA A 106 -10.32 -12.38 -3.80
C ALA A 106 -9.47 -12.23 -2.53
N LEU A 107 -9.83 -11.26 -1.68
CA LEU A 107 -9.12 -10.97 -0.45
C LEU A 107 -9.89 -11.50 0.77
N THR A 108 -9.15 -11.96 1.78
CA THR A 108 -9.71 -12.21 3.12
C THR A 108 -10.05 -10.90 3.81
N ARG A 109 -10.61 -10.96 5.03
CA ARG A 109 -10.57 -9.82 5.95
C ARG A 109 -9.14 -9.35 6.15
N PRO A 110 -8.92 -8.07 6.48
CA PRO A 110 -7.59 -7.61 6.86
C PRO A 110 -7.18 -8.25 8.19
N PHE A 111 -5.90 -8.58 8.31
CA PHE A 111 -5.35 -9.22 9.51
C PHE A 111 -4.29 -8.37 10.23
N LEU A 112 -3.77 -7.34 9.59
CA LEU A 112 -2.69 -6.51 10.16
C LEU A 112 -2.77 -5.08 9.63
N ASP A 113 -2.75 -4.12 10.55
CA ASP A 113 -2.60 -2.70 10.23
C ASP A 113 -1.12 -2.36 10.11
N MET A 114 -0.76 -1.62 9.07
CA MET A 114 0.61 -1.22 8.78
C MET A 114 0.66 0.21 8.26
N GLY A 115 1.82 0.83 8.38
CA GLY A 115 1.99 2.18 7.86
C GLY A 115 3.42 2.68 7.96
N TYR A 116 3.60 3.87 7.47
CA TYR A 116 4.85 4.61 7.66
C TYR A 116 5.00 5.06 9.12
N ALA A 117 6.24 5.15 9.57
CA ALA A 117 6.58 5.60 10.92
C ALA A 117 7.78 6.55 10.90
N VAL A 118 7.77 7.49 11.82
CA VAL A 118 8.97 8.27 12.15
C VAL A 118 9.79 7.49 13.17
N ILE A 119 11.07 7.30 12.87
CA ILE A 119 12.07 6.78 13.79
C ILE A 119 13.08 7.88 14.12
N ALA A 120 13.26 8.15 15.40
CA ALA A 120 14.13 9.20 15.91
C ALA A 120 14.73 8.80 17.28
N PRO A 121 15.83 9.43 17.71
CA PRO A 121 16.32 9.27 19.08
C PRO A 121 15.19 9.52 20.09
N ARG A 122 15.21 8.78 21.21
CA ARG A 122 14.25 8.98 22.31
C ARG A 122 14.45 10.38 22.91
N SER A 123 13.71 11.35 22.41
CA SER A 123 13.75 12.73 22.90
C SER A 123 12.34 13.14 23.34
N PRO A 124 12.19 13.77 24.52
CA PRO A 124 10.92 14.41 24.84
C PRO A 124 10.65 15.50 23.81
N GLY A 125 9.48 15.46 23.16
CA GLY A 125 9.05 16.52 22.26
C GLY A 125 8.70 16.11 20.83
N LEU A 126 8.89 14.84 20.40
CA LEU A 126 8.36 14.38 19.12
C LEU A 126 6.91 13.93 19.30
N ALA A 127 5.98 14.87 19.23
CA ALA A 127 4.54 14.62 19.32
C ALA A 127 3.84 14.70 17.95
N ALA A 128 4.47 15.38 16.98
CA ALA A 128 3.95 15.57 15.64
C ALA A 128 5.08 15.51 14.59
N VAL A 129 4.71 15.25 13.35
CA VAL A 129 5.69 15.25 12.24
C VAL A 129 6.32 16.64 12.05
N ASP A 130 5.56 17.71 12.32
CA ASP A 130 6.04 19.07 12.20
C ASP A 130 7.17 19.43 13.20
N ASP A 131 7.36 18.65 14.27
CA ASP A 131 8.50 18.79 15.18
C ASP A 131 9.85 18.49 14.52
N LEU A 132 9.83 17.88 13.34
CA LEU A 132 11.00 17.60 12.50
C LEU A 132 11.38 18.76 11.57
N LYS A 133 10.65 19.88 11.55
CA LYS A 133 11.00 21.06 10.75
C LYS A 133 12.39 21.57 11.15
N GLY A 134 13.18 21.95 10.13
CA GLY A 134 14.57 22.34 10.29
C GLY A 134 15.55 21.18 10.51
N ARG A 135 15.08 19.94 10.66
CA ARG A 135 15.93 18.78 10.86
C ARG A 135 16.20 18.03 9.55
N ARG A 136 17.32 17.30 9.52
CA ARG A 136 17.64 16.37 8.43
C ARG A 136 16.80 15.12 8.59
N VAL A 137 15.89 14.88 7.65
CA VAL A 137 14.96 13.74 7.70
C VAL A 137 15.22 12.82 6.53
N ALA A 138 15.63 11.60 6.83
CA ALA A 138 15.76 10.55 5.82
C ALA A 138 14.38 10.07 5.35
N VAL A 139 14.21 9.93 4.06
CA VAL A 139 13.00 9.41 3.42
C VAL A 139 13.36 8.46 2.29
N GLN A 140 12.49 7.49 2.02
CA GLN A 140 12.67 6.63 0.87
C GLN A 140 12.22 7.37 -0.41
N PHE A 141 13.00 7.21 -1.48
CA PHE A 141 12.68 7.77 -2.79
C PHE A 141 11.31 7.31 -3.29
N SER A 142 10.54 8.24 -3.84
CA SER A 142 9.19 8.00 -4.39
C SER A 142 8.16 7.45 -3.38
N SER A 143 8.39 7.67 -2.08
CA SER A 143 7.47 7.27 -1.00
C SER A 143 6.47 8.37 -0.64
N SER A 144 5.35 7.97 -0.01
CA SER A 144 4.38 8.93 0.55
C SER A 144 5.00 9.92 1.55
N PRO A 145 5.90 9.51 2.48
CA PRO A 145 6.63 10.46 3.34
C PRO A 145 7.43 11.50 2.57
N GLN A 146 8.19 11.11 1.54
CA GLN A 146 8.94 12.07 0.74
C GLN A 146 8.01 13.12 0.13
N LEU A 147 6.91 12.67 -0.47
CA LEU A 147 5.93 13.55 -1.09
C LEU A 147 5.34 14.53 -0.07
N LEU A 148 4.82 14.00 1.04
CA LEU A 148 4.15 14.80 2.07
C LEU A 148 5.08 15.84 2.70
N LEU A 149 6.32 15.47 3.04
CA LEU A 149 7.27 16.41 3.62
C LEU A 149 7.74 17.46 2.61
N SER A 150 7.89 17.08 1.33
CA SER A 150 8.21 18.03 0.25
C SER A 150 7.09 19.07 0.04
N GLU A 151 5.82 18.64 0.14
CA GLU A 151 4.67 19.53 0.00
C GLU A 151 4.51 20.48 1.20
N ARG A 152 4.75 19.99 2.41
CA ARG A 152 4.67 20.81 3.63
C ARG A 152 5.80 21.81 3.74
N GLY A 153 6.97 21.48 3.22
CA GLY A 153 8.17 22.30 3.32
C GLY A 153 8.73 22.41 4.75
N GLY A 154 9.88 23.07 4.86
CA GLY A 154 10.54 23.30 6.14
C GLY A 154 11.40 22.14 6.66
N PHE A 155 11.53 21.03 5.94
CA PHE A 155 12.35 19.88 6.27
C PHE A 155 13.60 19.82 5.39
N GLN A 156 14.73 19.34 5.94
CA GLN A 156 15.93 19.04 5.16
C GLN A 156 15.89 17.56 4.76
N LEU A 157 15.35 17.26 3.58
CA LEU A 157 15.14 15.88 3.14
C LEU A 157 16.44 15.28 2.60
N VAL A 158 16.78 14.09 3.11
CA VAL A 158 17.85 13.23 2.59
C VAL A 158 17.20 11.96 2.05
N THR A 159 17.34 11.72 0.76
CA THR A 159 16.60 10.66 0.06
C THR A 159 17.46 9.42 -0.15
N PHE A 160 16.91 8.26 0.19
CA PHE A 160 17.53 6.95 0.02
C PHE A 160 16.67 6.06 -0.88
N ARG A 161 17.29 5.08 -1.54
CA ARG A 161 16.54 4.10 -2.34
C ARG A 161 15.81 3.08 -1.47
N GLU A 162 16.51 2.56 -0.47
CA GLU A 162 16.03 1.53 0.44
C GLU A 162 15.82 2.13 1.85
N PRO A 163 14.79 1.71 2.58
CA PRO A 163 14.55 2.18 3.94
C PRO A 163 15.68 1.80 4.91
N GLU A 164 16.35 0.66 4.69
CA GLU A 164 17.49 0.23 5.50
C GLU A 164 18.66 1.21 5.41
N ALA A 165 18.97 1.72 4.22
CA ALA A 165 20.01 2.72 4.02
C ALA A 165 19.69 4.03 4.76
N ALA A 166 18.41 4.42 4.83
CA ALA A 166 17.97 5.57 5.63
C ALA A 166 18.18 5.33 7.13
N LEU A 167 17.95 4.11 7.60
CA LEU A 167 18.14 3.74 9.00
C LEU A 167 19.64 3.64 9.37
N ASP A 168 20.47 3.16 8.44
CA ASP A 168 21.93 3.16 8.63
C ASP A 168 22.47 4.61 8.71
N ALA A 169 21.96 5.54 7.91
CA ALA A 169 22.32 6.95 8.01
C ALA A 169 21.88 7.56 9.34
N LEU A 170 20.72 7.18 9.88
CA LEU A 170 20.28 7.58 11.21
C LEU A 170 21.24 7.05 12.30
N ALA A 171 21.63 5.78 12.20
CA ALA A 171 22.56 5.17 13.14
C ALA A 171 23.94 5.89 13.14
N ARG A 172 24.41 6.32 11.97
CA ARG A 172 25.65 7.11 11.81
C ARG A 172 25.48 8.60 12.13
N ARG A 173 24.28 9.04 12.55
CA ARG A 173 23.94 10.45 12.83
C ARG A 173 24.12 11.40 11.63
N GLU A 174 24.05 10.88 10.43
CA GLU A 174 24.05 11.66 9.18
C GLU A 174 22.72 12.37 8.98
N VAL A 175 21.65 11.84 9.58
CA VAL A 175 20.31 12.43 9.66
C VAL A 175 19.81 12.42 11.10
N ASP A 176 18.82 13.25 11.39
CA ASP A 176 18.30 13.45 12.75
C ASP A 176 17.08 12.56 13.03
N ALA A 177 16.37 12.15 11.97
CA ALA A 177 15.24 11.22 11.99
C ALA A 177 15.11 10.53 10.64
N ALA A 178 14.33 9.43 10.59
CA ALA A 178 13.88 8.87 9.33
C ALA A 178 12.36 8.71 9.34
N PHE A 179 11.73 8.96 8.19
CA PHE A 179 10.30 8.71 7.99
C PHE A 179 10.15 7.69 6.86
N VAL A 180 10.06 6.44 7.24
CA VAL A 180 10.15 5.28 6.36
C VAL A 180 9.07 4.25 6.67
N TRP A 181 9.07 3.13 5.97
CA TRP A 181 8.15 2.02 6.22
C TRP A 181 8.29 1.50 7.65
N GLY A 182 7.21 1.61 8.43
CA GLY A 182 7.21 1.35 9.87
C GLY A 182 7.67 -0.05 10.27
N PRO A 183 7.16 -1.12 9.63
CA PRO A 183 7.63 -2.48 9.92
C PRO A 183 9.15 -2.66 9.76
N VAL A 184 9.74 -2.12 8.69
CA VAL A 184 11.21 -2.17 8.49
C VAL A 184 11.92 -1.33 9.56
N ALA A 185 11.44 -0.11 9.85
CA ALA A 185 12.01 0.73 10.90
C ALA A 185 12.03 0.02 12.26
N GLY A 186 10.91 -0.61 12.63
CA GLY A 186 10.80 -1.32 13.90
C GLY A 186 11.69 -2.56 13.96
N TYR A 187 11.72 -3.35 12.89
CA TYR A 187 12.56 -4.54 12.80
C TYR A 187 14.06 -4.19 12.91
N VAL A 188 14.53 -3.25 12.09
CA VAL A 188 15.93 -2.81 12.12
C VAL A 188 16.29 -2.19 13.48
N ASN A 189 15.38 -1.38 14.07
CA ASN A 189 15.60 -0.84 15.40
C ASN A 189 15.79 -1.94 16.45
N LYS A 190 14.96 -2.99 16.39
CA LYS A 190 15.04 -4.12 17.31
C LYS A 190 16.29 -4.98 17.09
N GLN A 191 16.58 -5.34 15.84
CA GLN A 191 17.61 -6.33 15.52
C GLN A 191 19.01 -5.74 15.39
N LYS A 192 19.12 -4.51 14.89
CA LYS A 192 20.43 -3.91 14.59
C LYS A 192 20.78 -2.71 15.47
N LEU A 193 19.79 -1.98 15.96
CA LEU A 193 20.00 -0.73 16.71
C LEU A 193 19.72 -0.88 18.22
N GLY A 194 19.55 -2.11 18.72
CA GLY A 194 19.34 -2.41 20.14
C GLY A 194 18.11 -1.77 20.75
N GLY A 195 17.11 -1.39 19.95
CA GLY A 195 15.90 -0.71 20.43
C GLY A 195 16.14 0.73 20.89
N ALA A 196 17.25 1.34 20.51
CA ALA A 196 17.67 2.66 21.04
C ALA A 196 16.79 3.83 20.59
N TYR A 197 16.03 3.67 19.51
CA TYR A 197 15.21 4.71 18.91
C TYR A 197 13.73 4.53 19.27
N GLN A 198 13.02 5.67 19.27
CA GLN A 198 11.55 5.65 19.27
C GLN A 198 11.05 5.46 17.85
N VAL A 199 10.08 4.56 17.64
CA VAL A 199 9.40 4.36 16.36
C VAL A 199 7.93 4.70 16.57
N SER A 200 7.48 5.79 15.96
CA SER A 200 6.13 6.32 16.11
C SER A 200 5.37 6.17 14.80
N PRO A 201 4.31 5.35 14.75
CA PRO A 201 3.41 5.29 13.59
C PRO A 201 2.87 6.69 13.25
N VAL A 202 2.67 6.98 11.98
CA VAL A 202 2.13 8.27 11.54
C VAL A 202 0.76 8.07 10.90
N ALA A 203 -0.24 8.79 11.41
CA ALA A 203 -1.57 8.82 10.82
C ALA A 203 -1.66 9.88 9.71
N GLY A 204 -2.28 9.51 8.60
CA GLY A 204 -2.55 10.43 7.51
C GLY A 204 -2.95 9.72 6.22
N PRO A 205 -3.54 10.46 5.27
CA PRO A 205 -3.91 9.90 3.97
C PRO A 205 -2.70 9.29 3.25
N GLY A 206 -2.82 8.04 2.79
CA GLY A 206 -1.75 7.34 2.06
C GLY A 206 -0.55 6.92 2.91
N LEU A 207 -0.65 6.99 4.25
CA LEU A 207 0.40 6.56 5.17
C LEU A 207 0.12 5.23 5.84
N GLN A 208 -1.11 4.76 5.81
CA GLN A 208 -1.53 3.54 6.47
C GLN A 208 -2.39 2.71 5.52
N TRP A 209 -2.28 1.42 5.64
CA TRP A 209 -3.18 0.45 5.02
C TRP A 209 -3.19 -0.87 5.78
N GLN A 210 -4.03 -1.77 5.34
CA GLN A 210 -4.25 -3.06 5.96
C GLN A 210 -3.74 -4.18 5.06
N ALA A 211 -3.17 -5.21 5.65
CA ALA A 211 -2.75 -6.42 4.95
C ALA A 211 -3.85 -7.48 4.98
N ALA A 212 -4.06 -8.12 3.85
CA ALA A 212 -4.94 -9.28 3.70
C ALA A 212 -4.23 -10.43 2.99
N VAL A 213 -4.84 -11.62 3.01
CA VAL A 213 -4.42 -12.72 2.17
C VAL A 213 -5.23 -12.70 0.87
N GLY A 214 -4.56 -12.80 -0.25
CA GLY A 214 -5.19 -12.94 -1.55
C GLY A 214 -5.13 -14.37 -2.07
N VAL A 215 -6.23 -14.80 -2.67
CA VAL A 215 -6.33 -16.05 -3.43
C VAL A 215 -6.88 -15.74 -4.81
N ARG A 216 -6.79 -16.70 -5.76
CA ARG A 216 -7.48 -16.55 -7.05
C ARG A 216 -9.00 -16.50 -6.83
N LYS A 217 -9.68 -15.62 -7.54
CA LYS A 217 -11.13 -15.38 -7.35
C LYS A 217 -11.99 -16.64 -7.51
N ARG A 218 -11.53 -17.61 -8.30
CA ARG A 218 -12.20 -18.92 -8.47
C ARG A 218 -12.09 -19.82 -7.22
N GLU A 219 -11.19 -19.52 -6.29
CA GLU A 219 -10.91 -20.33 -5.10
C GLU A 219 -11.56 -19.74 -3.85
N GLU A 220 -12.83 -19.38 -3.97
CA GLU A 220 -13.59 -18.75 -2.89
C GLU A 220 -13.68 -19.63 -1.63
N SER A 221 -13.76 -20.96 -1.78
CA SER A 221 -13.76 -21.89 -0.65
C SER A 221 -12.46 -21.83 0.16
N LEU A 222 -11.31 -21.74 -0.51
CA LEU A 222 -10.02 -21.55 0.15
C LEU A 222 -9.94 -20.17 0.85
N ARG A 223 -10.43 -19.12 0.19
CA ARG A 223 -10.52 -17.78 0.82
C ARG A 223 -11.31 -17.83 2.12
N VAL A 224 -12.50 -18.45 2.10
CA VAL A 224 -13.37 -18.55 3.28
C VAL A 224 -12.69 -19.37 4.38
N ALA A 225 -12.01 -20.46 4.04
CA ALA A 225 -11.29 -21.28 5.01
C ALA A 225 -10.14 -20.50 5.68
N ILE A 226 -9.29 -19.83 4.90
CA ILE A 226 -8.21 -18.99 5.42
C ILE A 226 -8.79 -17.85 6.28
N ASP A 227 -9.86 -17.19 5.82
CA ASP A 227 -10.49 -16.07 6.52
C ASP A 227 -11.05 -16.50 7.90
N ALA A 228 -11.61 -17.69 8.00
CA ALA A 228 -12.10 -18.26 9.25
C ALA A 228 -10.97 -18.48 10.27
N GLU A 229 -9.82 -18.98 9.82
CA GLU A 229 -8.66 -19.19 10.69
C GLU A 229 -8.02 -17.86 11.11
N LEU A 230 -7.88 -16.91 10.20
CA LEU A 230 -7.37 -15.56 10.53
C LEU A 230 -8.20 -14.88 11.62
N ALA A 231 -9.52 -15.09 11.64
CA ALA A 231 -10.40 -14.53 12.65
C ALA A 231 -10.04 -14.97 14.09
N GLN A 232 -9.40 -16.12 14.22
CA GLN A 232 -9.04 -16.71 15.52
C GLN A 232 -7.56 -16.50 15.87
N LEU A 233 -6.74 -16.11 14.91
CA LEU A 233 -5.29 -15.92 15.08
C LEU A 233 -4.88 -14.51 15.56
N GLY A 234 -5.82 -13.66 15.97
CA GLY A 234 -5.52 -12.31 16.45
C GLY A 234 -4.39 -12.25 17.50
N PRO A 235 -4.42 -13.05 18.59
CA PRO A 235 -3.33 -13.09 19.58
C PRO A 235 -2.00 -13.55 19.00
N ASP A 236 -2.02 -14.49 18.05
CA ASP A 236 -0.80 -14.99 17.38
C ASP A 236 -0.20 -13.92 16.47
N ILE A 237 -1.04 -13.23 15.70
CA ILE A 237 -0.63 -12.11 14.83
C ILE A 237 0.00 -11.00 15.68
N ALA A 238 -0.60 -10.65 16.83
CA ALA A 238 -0.04 -9.66 17.74
C ALA A 238 1.34 -10.09 18.28
N ARG A 239 1.51 -11.37 18.65
CA ARG A 239 2.81 -11.90 19.08
C ARG A 239 3.85 -11.83 17.97
N LEU A 240 3.48 -12.19 16.74
CA LEU A 240 4.36 -12.07 15.57
C LEU A 240 4.74 -10.62 15.29
N ALA A 241 3.80 -9.68 15.38
CA ALA A 241 4.08 -8.26 15.22
C ALA A 241 5.11 -7.77 16.26
N VAL A 242 4.97 -8.17 17.53
CA VAL A 242 5.95 -7.87 18.58
C VAL A 242 7.28 -8.56 18.32
N LYS A 243 7.26 -9.85 17.91
CA LYS A 243 8.47 -10.61 17.57
C LYS A 243 9.30 -9.89 16.50
N TYR A 244 8.65 -9.39 15.46
CA TYR A 244 9.28 -8.71 14.34
C TYR A 244 9.41 -7.19 14.51
N GLY A 245 9.12 -6.66 15.70
CA GLY A 245 9.33 -5.25 16.04
C GLY A 245 8.39 -4.27 15.33
N PHE A 246 7.22 -4.70 14.90
CA PHE A 246 6.24 -3.79 14.30
C PHE A 246 5.90 -2.65 15.28
N PRO A 247 5.81 -1.42 14.78
CA PRO A 247 5.56 -0.27 15.65
C PRO A 247 4.22 -0.39 16.40
N SER A 248 4.27 -0.30 17.71
CA SER A 248 3.10 -0.35 18.60
C SER A 248 3.00 0.88 19.52
N GLY A 249 3.87 1.87 19.30
CA GLY A 249 3.87 3.12 20.08
C GLY A 249 2.70 4.04 19.76
N PRO A 250 2.57 5.16 20.49
CA PRO A 250 1.55 6.15 20.18
C PRO A 250 1.72 6.68 18.75
N THR A 251 0.59 6.76 18.06
CA THR A 251 0.53 7.32 16.71
C THR A 251 0.65 8.83 16.79
N ILE A 252 1.56 9.40 15.98
CA ILE A 252 1.69 10.85 15.82
C ILE A 252 0.97 11.30 14.55
N GLY A 253 0.41 12.52 14.60
CA GLY A 253 -0.23 13.16 13.46
C GLY A 253 0.65 14.24 12.87
N PHE A 254 0.17 14.83 11.76
CA PHE A 254 0.56 16.17 11.38
C PHE A 254 -0.24 17.14 12.26
N GLU A 255 0.42 18.13 12.86
CA GLU A 255 -0.33 19.20 13.51
C GLU A 255 -1.30 19.76 12.48
N ARG A 256 -2.58 19.82 12.87
CA ARG A 256 -3.55 20.56 12.07
C ARG A 256 -3.06 22.00 12.08
N VAL A 257 -2.66 22.51 10.92
CA VAL A 257 -2.53 23.94 10.74
C VAL A 257 -3.85 24.52 11.22
N SER A 258 -3.84 25.15 12.40
CA SER A 258 -4.96 25.97 12.84
C SER A 258 -5.24 26.89 11.68
N ARG A 259 -6.45 26.82 11.11
CA ARG A 259 -6.88 27.78 10.10
C ARG A 259 -7.06 29.14 10.79
N SER A 260 -5.95 29.73 11.17
CA SER A 260 -5.89 31.16 11.40
C SER A 260 -6.25 31.78 10.07
N ARG A 261 -7.38 32.49 10.07
CA ARG A 261 -7.85 33.26 8.93
C ARG A 261 -6.69 34.11 8.44
N VAL A 262 -6.03 33.67 7.37
CA VAL A 262 -5.25 34.58 6.53
C VAL A 262 -6.29 35.43 5.83
N PRO A 263 -6.28 36.79 5.98
CA PRO A 263 -7.15 37.62 5.20
C PRO A 263 -6.86 37.32 3.72
N LEU A 264 -7.87 36.96 2.96
CA LEU A 264 -7.80 36.93 1.51
C LEU A 264 -7.47 38.36 1.05
N LEU A 265 -6.20 38.59 0.72
CA LEU A 265 -5.86 39.64 -0.21
C LEU A 265 -6.31 39.14 -1.58
N ALA A 266 -7.43 39.68 -2.03
CA ALA A 266 -7.92 39.50 -3.38
C ALA A 266 -6.83 40.00 -4.35
N ALA A 267 -6.23 39.05 -5.07
CA ALA A 267 -5.50 39.36 -6.29
C ALA A 267 -6.47 39.06 -7.44
N ASP A 268 -7.02 40.11 -7.97
CA ASP A 268 -7.73 40.11 -9.24
C ASP A 268 -6.82 39.58 -10.34
N ASN A 269 -7.11 38.37 -10.83
CA ASN A 269 -6.61 37.90 -12.08
C ASN A 269 -7.70 37.02 -12.74
N PRO A 270 -8.30 37.42 -13.86
CA PRO A 270 -9.44 36.75 -14.47
C PRO A 270 -8.99 35.60 -15.39
N VAL A 271 -8.44 34.54 -14.80
CA VAL A 271 -8.47 33.21 -15.40
C VAL A 271 -9.27 32.36 -14.44
N ALA A 272 -10.41 31.86 -14.88
CA ALA A 272 -11.30 31.04 -14.07
C ALA A 272 -10.49 29.85 -13.51
N ALA A 273 -9.98 29.99 -12.31
CA ALA A 273 -9.21 28.97 -11.62
C ALA A 273 -10.14 27.78 -11.34
N ALA A 274 -9.74 26.61 -11.78
CA ALA A 274 -10.45 25.37 -11.47
C ALA A 274 -10.63 25.23 -9.95
N PRO A 275 -11.73 24.62 -9.47
CA PRO A 275 -11.99 24.49 -8.04
C PRO A 275 -10.77 23.89 -7.30
N PRO A 276 -10.36 24.42 -6.16
CA PRO A 276 -9.19 23.95 -5.41
C PRO A 276 -9.21 22.44 -5.13
N ASP A 277 -10.39 21.86 -4.99
CA ASP A 277 -10.58 20.44 -4.76
C ASP A 277 -10.26 19.59 -5.99
N THR A 278 -10.54 20.08 -7.20
CA THR A 278 -10.22 19.39 -8.45
C THR A 278 -8.71 19.38 -8.69
N VAL A 279 -8.03 20.49 -8.44
CA VAL A 279 -6.55 20.59 -8.51
C VAL A 279 -5.90 19.63 -7.51
N ARG A 280 -6.40 19.58 -6.29
CA ARG A 280 -5.90 18.68 -5.24
C ARG A 280 -6.10 17.21 -5.61
N ALA A 281 -7.28 16.84 -6.10
CA ALA A 281 -7.58 15.49 -6.58
C ALA A 281 -6.68 15.11 -7.77
N GLY A 282 -6.48 16.02 -8.72
CA GLY A 282 -5.58 15.83 -9.86
C GLY A 282 -4.12 15.66 -9.44
N ARG A 283 -3.65 16.42 -8.47
CA ARG A 283 -2.31 16.25 -7.87
C ARG A 283 -2.15 14.87 -7.23
N SER A 284 -3.14 14.41 -6.49
CA SER A 284 -3.11 13.09 -5.86
C SER A 284 -3.01 11.97 -6.90
N LEU A 285 -3.86 12.02 -7.93
CA LEU A 285 -3.82 11.07 -9.04
C LEU A 285 -2.48 11.11 -9.80
N PHE A 286 -1.97 12.31 -10.08
CA PHE A 286 -0.66 12.49 -10.73
C PHE A 286 0.44 11.84 -9.90
N ASN A 287 0.48 12.10 -8.61
CA ASN A 287 1.49 11.56 -7.72
C ASN A 287 1.39 10.03 -7.58
N GLN A 288 0.19 9.48 -7.66
CA GLN A 288 -0.03 8.04 -7.61
C GLN A 288 0.42 7.31 -8.90
N TYR A 289 0.19 7.89 -10.07
CA TYR A 289 0.36 7.18 -11.35
C TYR A 289 1.55 7.68 -12.19
N CYS A 290 1.94 8.95 -12.04
CA CYS A 290 2.87 9.62 -12.95
C CYS A 290 4.20 10.00 -12.28
N SER A 291 4.22 10.18 -10.95
CA SER A 291 5.39 10.72 -10.23
C SER A 291 6.63 9.82 -10.31
N HIS A 292 6.45 8.52 -10.52
CA HIS A 292 7.57 7.57 -10.65
C HIS A 292 8.54 7.96 -11.78
N CYS A 293 8.00 8.47 -12.90
CA CYS A 293 8.80 8.88 -14.05
C CYS A 293 8.97 10.42 -14.14
N HIS A 294 7.97 11.18 -13.67
CA HIS A 294 7.91 12.63 -13.82
C HIS A 294 8.20 13.40 -12.54
N ALA A 295 8.61 12.70 -11.48
CA ALA A 295 8.82 13.18 -10.13
C ALA A 295 7.56 13.79 -9.47
N PRO A 296 7.51 13.88 -8.13
CA PRO A 296 6.38 14.43 -7.41
C PRO A 296 6.05 15.85 -7.85
N ASN A 297 4.76 16.17 -7.90
CA ASN A 297 4.26 17.50 -8.27
C ASN A 297 4.71 17.99 -9.67
N ALA A 298 5.03 17.06 -10.57
CA ALA A 298 5.46 17.34 -11.94
C ALA A 298 6.79 18.12 -12.05
N LEU A 299 7.57 18.21 -10.97
CA LEU A 299 8.85 18.91 -10.89
C LEU A 299 10.01 17.91 -10.97
N SER A 300 10.50 17.64 -12.17
CA SER A 300 11.67 16.78 -12.38
C SER A 300 12.95 17.61 -12.55
N PRO A 301 14.07 17.19 -11.93
CA PRO A 301 15.37 17.79 -12.22
C PRO A 301 15.84 17.53 -13.66
N GLU A 302 15.29 16.51 -14.31
CA GLU A 302 15.55 16.21 -15.72
C GLU A 302 14.60 17.03 -16.60
N PRO A 303 15.11 17.98 -17.44
CA PRO A 303 14.26 18.88 -18.22
C PRO A 303 13.28 18.16 -19.16
N SER A 304 13.64 16.96 -19.67
CA SER A 304 12.78 16.17 -20.56
C SER A 304 11.55 15.60 -19.84
N ARG A 305 11.65 15.38 -18.53
CA ARG A 305 10.61 14.81 -17.65
C ARG A 305 9.87 15.85 -16.81
N ASP A 306 10.33 17.11 -16.83
CA ASP A 306 9.68 18.20 -16.12
C ASP A 306 8.41 18.64 -16.84
N LEU A 307 7.26 18.33 -16.26
CA LEU A 307 5.95 18.63 -16.85
C LEU A 307 5.41 20.02 -16.47
N ARG A 308 6.13 20.80 -15.67
CA ARG A 308 5.80 22.21 -15.40
C ARG A 308 6.13 23.15 -16.55
N ARG A 309 6.79 22.62 -17.59
CA ARG A 309 7.20 23.37 -18.80
C ARG A 309 6.41 22.96 -20.03
N LEU A 310 5.26 22.32 -19.87
CA LEU A 310 4.46 21.85 -21.01
C LEU A 310 3.89 23.01 -21.81
N ARG A 311 3.44 24.09 -21.14
CA ARG A 311 2.93 25.28 -21.83
C ARG A 311 4.02 25.97 -22.65
N ALA A 312 5.22 26.07 -22.10
CA ALA A 312 6.39 26.61 -22.83
C ALA A 312 6.76 25.75 -24.06
N ARG A 313 6.51 24.42 -24.03
CA ARG A 313 6.83 23.49 -25.12
C ARG A 313 5.76 23.43 -26.21
N TYR A 314 4.49 23.49 -25.81
CA TYR A 314 3.36 23.17 -26.69
C TYR A 314 2.37 24.33 -26.89
N GLY A 315 2.57 25.47 -26.19
CA GLY A 315 1.66 26.61 -26.26
C GLY A 315 0.21 26.23 -25.99
N ASP A 316 -0.69 26.71 -26.81
CA ASP A 316 -2.12 26.45 -26.72
C ASP A 316 -2.49 24.98 -26.94
N LYS A 317 -1.63 24.19 -27.58
CA LYS A 317 -1.84 22.75 -27.82
C LYS A 317 -1.47 21.89 -26.60
N MET A 318 -1.02 22.50 -25.49
CA MET A 318 -0.60 21.77 -24.31
C MET A 318 -1.65 20.77 -23.84
N ARG A 319 -2.91 21.21 -23.76
CA ARG A 319 -4.02 20.40 -23.27
C ARG A 319 -4.23 19.13 -24.11
N ASP A 320 -4.35 19.30 -25.41
CA ASP A 320 -4.61 18.21 -26.36
C ASP A 320 -3.45 17.22 -26.41
N VAL A 321 -2.22 17.74 -26.42
CA VAL A 321 -1.01 16.91 -26.39
C VAL A 321 -0.89 16.14 -25.08
N ALA A 322 -1.25 16.74 -23.95
CA ALA A 322 -1.20 16.06 -22.67
C ALA A 322 -2.26 14.95 -22.58
N VAL A 323 -3.50 15.21 -23.02
CA VAL A 323 -4.59 14.21 -23.04
C VAL A 323 -4.22 13.04 -23.94
N SER A 324 -3.86 13.29 -25.22
CA SER A 324 -3.46 12.24 -26.15
C SER A 324 -2.27 11.42 -25.60
N THR A 325 -1.24 12.12 -25.08
CA THR A 325 -0.07 11.43 -24.50
C THR A 325 -0.43 10.58 -23.28
N MET A 326 -1.34 11.00 -22.41
CA MET A 326 -1.80 10.18 -21.28
C MET A 326 -2.64 8.99 -21.75
N THR A 327 -3.53 9.22 -22.71
CA THR A 327 -4.42 8.17 -23.22
C THR A 327 -3.65 7.09 -23.98
N GLU A 328 -2.82 7.50 -24.94
CA GLU A 328 -2.14 6.60 -25.89
C GLU A 328 -0.76 6.14 -25.39
N GLY A 329 -0.16 6.87 -24.44
CA GLY A 329 1.20 6.62 -23.98
C GLY A 329 2.26 7.03 -25.00
N ARG A 330 3.50 6.68 -24.70
CA ARG A 330 4.66 6.70 -25.61
C ARG A 330 5.52 5.47 -25.33
N PRO A 331 5.08 4.26 -25.71
CA PRO A 331 5.73 3.00 -25.35
C PRO A 331 7.20 2.94 -25.77
N THR A 332 7.54 3.49 -26.94
CA THR A 332 8.92 3.57 -27.45
C THR A 332 9.84 4.48 -26.60
N LYS A 333 9.26 5.35 -25.76
CA LYS A 333 9.97 6.22 -24.81
C LYS A 333 9.76 5.81 -23.35
N GLY A 334 9.21 4.62 -23.11
CA GLY A 334 8.98 4.08 -21.77
C GLY A 334 7.75 4.63 -21.03
N MET A 335 6.89 5.43 -21.68
CA MET A 335 5.64 5.91 -21.09
C MET A 335 4.49 4.95 -21.45
N PRO A 336 3.86 4.28 -20.45
CA PRO A 336 2.76 3.35 -20.73
C PRO A 336 1.49 4.08 -21.18
N THR A 337 0.58 3.32 -21.80
CA THR A 337 -0.78 3.73 -22.12
C THR A 337 -1.59 3.81 -20.83
N TRP A 338 -2.16 4.95 -20.52
CA TRP A 338 -2.96 5.15 -19.32
C TRP A 338 -4.47 5.14 -19.58
N GLY A 339 -4.91 5.25 -20.84
CA GLY A 339 -6.33 5.22 -21.22
C GLY A 339 -7.07 3.95 -20.76
N ASP A 340 -6.35 2.82 -20.63
CA ASP A 340 -6.93 1.56 -20.14
C ASP A 340 -7.01 1.47 -18.60
N VAL A 341 -6.37 2.41 -17.88
CA VAL A 341 -6.25 2.41 -16.41
C VAL A 341 -7.00 3.58 -15.79
N LEU A 342 -6.95 4.75 -16.44
CA LEU A 342 -7.56 5.99 -15.98
C LEU A 342 -8.73 6.35 -16.89
N ASN A 343 -9.90 6.57 -16.30
CA ASN A 343 -11.04 7.09 -17.05
C ASN A 343 -10.86 8.57 -17.41
N ALA A 344 -11.70 9.09 -18.30
CA ALA A 344 -11.63 10.47 -18.78
C ALA A 344 -11.72 11.52 -17.65
N GLU A 345 -12.47 11.24 -16.58
CA GLU A 345 -12.59 12.12 -15.42
C GLU A 345 -11.25 12.20 -14.66
N ALA A 346 -10.58 11.07 -14.40
CA ALA A 346 -9.28 11.03 -13.74
C ALA A 346 -8.21 11.74 -14.57
N ILE A 347 -8.17 11.52 -15.89
CA ILE A 347 -7.27 12.23 -16.82
C ILE A 347 -7.55 13.74 -16.80
N GLY A 348 -8.82 14.13 -16.78
CA GLY A 348 -9.24 15.53 -16.68
C GLY A 348 -8.76 16.21 -15.38
N LYS A 349 -8.85 15.52 -14.24
CA LYS A 349 -8.33 16.03 -12.96
C LYS A 349 -6.80 16.17 -12.97
N ILE A 350 -6.07 15.18 -13.50
CA ILE A 350 -4.61 15.25 -13.67
C ILE A 350 -4.23 16.44 -14.54
N LEU A 351 -4.94 16.64 -15.65
CA LEU A 351 -4.71 17.76 -16.54
C LEU A 351 -4.92 19.12 -15.86
N THR A 352 -6.02 19.26 -15.11
CA THR A 352 -6.29 20.47 -14.32
C THR A 352 -5.16 20.77 -13.33
N PHE A 353 -4.61 19.75 -12.67
CA PHE A 353 -3.43 19.91 -11.85
C PHE A 353 -2.20 20.35 -12.67
N LEU A 354 -1.91 19.69 -13.79
CA LEU A 354 -0.79 20.06 -14.65
C LEU A 354 -0.91 21.50 -15.16
N GLU A 355 -2.09 21.96 -15.52
CA GLU A 355 -2.36 23.35 -15.92
C GLU A 355 -2.08 24.34 -14.78
N SER A 356 -2.40 23.98 -13.55
CA SER A 356 -2.20 24.82 -12.37
C SER A 356 -0.74 25.02 -11.94
N VAL A 357 0.17 24.17 -12.44
CA VAL A 357 1.60 24.17 -12.07
C VAL A 357 2.53 24.57 -13.22
N GLN A 358 1.99 25.10 -14.30
CA GLN A 358 2.82 25.58 -15.43
C GLN A 358 3.60 26.84 -15.04
N ASN A 359 4.87 26.88 -15.43
CA ASN A 359 5.75 28.05 -15.30
C ASN A 359 5.74 28.88 -16.57
#